data_e245b1481c4d502dd9e2f755269e3537
#
_entry.id   e245b1481c4d502dd9e2f755269e3537
#
_cell.length_a   1.000
_cell.length_b   1.000
_cell.length_c   1.000
_cell.angle_alpha   90.00
_cell.angle_beta   90.00
_cell.angle_gamma   90.00
#
_symmetry.space_group_name_H-M   'P 1'
#
loop_
_entity.id
_entity.type
_entity.pdbx_description
1 polymer ?
#
loop_
_entity_poly.entity_id
_entity_poly.type
_entity_poly.pdbx_seq_one_letter_code
_entity_poly.pdbx_strand_id
1 'polypeptide(L)'
;MIKKMNLLFSIQLIILFSIFNFLFLNPLQEAFSDGLAQENLPPVSVGDREASLFTRINPPILTSDTKENPFIELRLIDAKTDETIKFVSYFITVEKDGQLLMRDLFHSSQGPLKLKINPMPSETVNVSGSTEPFLGGLTNQTGEITINGPLFFEGGLYHFTIEIFGIDSPRNNFTPPDAPRFDSWLSVGDEYRDNIIDNEKNYNITLISYYDQIQNFEYDSEESNMSWIMPFNWDLKRIQHNNIFVHEEIKVPKTLTKYSETNAFNALVNGNPLVNRSIVLDPFTEEDNFILHLVINKADIFKIAENINNNNNTNANSTTNKMIFSIAPAE
;
A
#
# COMPACT_ATOMS: atom_id res chain seq x y z
N MET A 1 23.64 -43.96 -40.21
CA MET A 1 22.40 -43.23 -39.87
C MET A 1 22.16 -43.12 -38.34
N ILE A 2 22.41 -44.13 -37.56
CA ILE A 2 22.20 -44.20 -36.11
C ILE A 2 23.05 -43.19 -35.27
N LYS A 3 24.32 -42.94 -35.68
CA LYS A 3 25.19 -41.97 -34.97
C LYS A 3 24.75 -40.49 -35.03
N LYS A 4 24.10 -40.08 -36.13
CA LYS A 4 23.56 -38.69 -36.25
C LYS A 4 22.30 -38.49 -35.46
N MET A 5 21.51 -39.53 -35.24
CA MET A 5 20.26 -39.48 -34.46
C MET A 5 20.53 -39.32 -32.96
N ASN A 6 21.57 -40.01 -32.45
CA ASN A 6 21.97 -39.88 -31.03
C ASN A 6 22.56 -38.51 -30.71
N LEU A 7 23.24 -37.85 -31.66
CA LEU A 7 23.78 -36.50 -31.44
C LEU A 7 22.67 -35.44 -31.38
N LEU A 8 21.64 -35.53 -32.24
CA LEU A 8 20.49 -34.64 -32.22
C LEU A 8 19.67 -34.77 -30.93
N PHE A 9 19.48 -35.99 -30.43
CA PHE A 9 18.78 -36.26 -29.17
C PHE A 9 19.55 -35.71 -27.97
N SER A 10 20.89 -35.82 -27.97
CA SER A 10 21.74 -35.26 -26.90
C SER A 10 21.72 -33.73 -26.90
N ILE A 11 21.70 -33.09 -28.07
CA ILE A 11 21.61 -31.61 -28.18
C ILE A 11 20.23 -31.11 -27.70
N GLN A 12 19.15 -31.78 -28.05
CA GLN A 12 17.81 -31.43 -27.59
C GLN A 12 17.68 -31.58 -26.07
N LEU A 13 18.27 -32.62 -25.48
CA LEU A 13 18.25 -32.83 -24.02
C LEU A 13 19.05 -31.75 -23.29
N ILE A 14 20.19 -31.32 -23.83
CA ILE A 14 21.01 -30.24 -23.23
C ILE A 14 20.29 -28.88 -23.33
N ILE A 15 19.59 -28.59 -24.43
CA ILE A 15 18.80 -27.38 -24.59
C ILE A 15 17.61 -27.38 -23.62
N LEU A 16 16.92 -28.51 -23.47
CA LEU A 16 15.81 -28.65 -22.52
C LEU A 16 16.27 -28.46 -21.06
N PHE A 17 17.45 -29.02 -20.72
CA PHE A 17 18.02 -28.89 -19.37
C PHE A 17 18.52 -27.47 -19.08
N SER A 18 19.03 -26.74 -20.07
CA SER A 18 19.44 -25.34 -19.92
C SER A 18 18.22 -24.40 -19.79
N ILE A 19 17.13 -24.63 -20.52
CA ILE A 19 15.89 -23.89 -20.42
C ILE A 19 15.24 -24.14 -19.03
N PHE A 20 15.27 -25.39 -18.55
CA PHE A 20 14.74 -25.75 -17.24
C PHE A 20 15.53 -25.08 -16.10
N ASN A 21 16.86 -25.02 -16.17
CA ASN A 21 17.67 -24.29 -15.18
C ASN A 21 17.48 -22.77 -15.27
N PHE A 22 17.22 -22.20 -16.43
CA PHE A 22 16.96 -20.77 -16.59
C PHE A 22 15.62 -20.34 -15.98
N LEU A 23 14.63 -21.24 -15.93
CA LEU A 23 13.34 -21.02 -15.28
C LEU A 23 13.39 -21.10 -13.75
N PHE A 24 14.39 -21.79 -13.17
CA PHE A 24 14.56 -21.93 -11.72
C PHE A 24 15.64 -21.01 -11.12
N LEU A 25 16.40 -20.25 -11.94
CA LEU A 25 17.45 -19.35 -11.49
C LEU A 25 17.03 -17.86 -11.48
N ASN A 26 15.79 -17.54 -11.79
CA ASN A 26 15.28 -16.23 -11.42
C ASN A 26 15.00 -16.28 -9.91
N PRO A 27 15.77 -15.58 -9.06
CA PRO A 27 15.33 -15.35 -7.69
C PRO A 27 13.93 -14.74 -7.82
N LEU A 28 12.96 -15.32 -7.14
CA LEU A 28 11.66 -14.67 -6.91
C LEU A 28 11.99 -13.29 -6.35
N GLN A 29 11.89 -12.27 -7.18
CA GLN A 29 12.13 -10.91 -6.76
C GLN A 29 11.00 -10.61 -5.79
N GLU A 30 11.34 -10.52 -4.50
CA GLU A 30 10.41 -10.19 -3.44
C GLU A 30 9.76 -8.85 -3.81
N ALA A 31 8.51 -8.90 -4.23
CA ALA A 31 7.75 -7.72 -4.58
C ALA A 31 7.01 -7.27 -3.32
N PHE A 32 7.56 -6.27 -2.66
CA PHE A 32 6.83 -5.54 -1.62
C PHE A 32 5.67 -4.80 -2.28
N SER A 33 4.51 -4.85 -1.67
CA SER A 33 3.34 -4.07 -2.11
C SER A 33 3.36 -2.71 -1.43
N ASP A 34 2.91 -1.68 -2.14
CA ASP A 34 2.95 -0.30 -1.69
C ASP A 34 1.66 0.39 -2.15
N GLY A 35 0.88 0.90 -1.21
CA GLY A 35 -0.43 1.51 -1.49
C GLY A 35 -1.64 0.57 -1.36
N LEU A 36 -1.50 -0.57 -0.67
CA LEU A 36 -2.62 -1.43 -0.30
C LEU A 36 -2.84 -1.43 1.21
N ALA A 37 -4.08 -1.69 1.63
CA ALA A 37 -4.42 -1.83 3.05
C ALA A 37 -4.11 -3.23 3.61
N GLN A 38 -3.68 -4.17 2.78
CA GLN A 38 -3.29 -5.52 3.20
C GLN A 38 -2.22 -6.10 2.28
N GLU A 39 -1.37 -6.96 2.86
CA GLU A 39 -0.27 -7.59 2.15
C GLU A 39 0.05 -8.97 2.74
N ASN A 40 0.49 -9.89 1.86
CA ASN A 40 1.20 -11.11 2.26
C ASN A 40 2.67 -10.92 1.95
N LEU A 41 3.47 -10.70 2.97
CA LEU A 41 4.91 -10.53 2.82
C LEU A 41 5.59 -11.87 2.49
N PRO A 42 6.63 -11.85 1.65
CA PRO A 42 7.33 -13.06 1.23
C PRO A 42 7.95 -13.80 2.43
N PRO A 43 8.16 -15.12 2.29
CA PRO A 43 8.74 -15.91 3.36
C PRO A 43 10.17 -15.48 3.68
N VAL A 44 10.48 -15.44 4.98
CA VAL A 44 11.84 -15.31 5.51
C VAL A 44 12.16 -16.47 6.43
N SER A 45 13.44 -16.75 6.67
CA SER A 45 13.85 -17.77 7.64
C SER A 45 13.51 -17.33 9.06
N VAL A 46 12.73 -18.16 9.77
CA VAL A 46 12.33 -17.97 11.17
C VAL A 46 12.69 -19.24 11.95
N GLY A 47 13.87 -19.26 12.55
CA GLY A 47 14.40 -20.44 13.21
C GLY A 47 14.71 -21.57 12.22
N ASP A 48 14.02 -22.70 12.34
CA ASP A 48 14.19 -23.91 11.51
C ASP A 48 13.20 -24.00 10.32
N ARG A 49 12.42 -22.95 10.09
CA ARG A 49 11.38 -22.89 9.04
C ARG A 49 11.40 -21.59 8.26
N GLU A 50 10.70 -21.59 7.13
CA GLU A 50 10.35 -20.41 6.38
C GLU A 50 8.95 -19.95 6.80
N ALA A 51 8.76 -18.64 7.06
CA ALA A 51 7.47 -18.10 7.44
C ALA A 51 7.17 -16.81 6.66
N SER A 52 5.93 -16.64 6.22
CA SER A 52 5.39 -15.43 5.63
C SER A 52 4.56 -14.66 6.66
N LEU A 53 4.45 -13.35 6.48
CA LEU A 53 3.66 -12.49 7.35
C LEU A 53 2.49 -11.91 6.57
N PHE A 54 1.26 -12.24 7.00
CA PHE A 54 0.06 -11.50 6.59
C PHE A 54 -0.09 -10.26 7.47
N THR A 55 -0.33 -9.12 6.85
CA THR A 55 -0.61 -7.85 7.52
C THR A 55 -1.79 -7.14 6.87
N ARG A 56 -2.66 -6.50 7.67
CA ARG A 56 -3.85 -5.80 7.20
C ARG A 56 -4.23 -4.65 8.10
N ILE A 57 -4.65 -3.53 7.49
CA ILE A 57 -5.37 -2.44 8.15
C ILE A 57 -6.85 -2.52 7.75
N ASN A 58 -7.75 -2.34 8.70
CA ASN A 58 -9.19 -2.32 8.46
C ASN A 58 -9.87 -1.28 9.36
N PRO A 59 -10.76 -0.41 8.86
CA PRO A 59 -11.11 -0.28 7.45
C PRO A 59 -9.95 0.26 6.60
N PRO A 60 -9.96 0.02 5.29
CA PRO A 60 -8.90 0.49 4.40
C PRO A 60 -8.98 2.00 4.10
N ILE A 61 -10.08 2.66 4.49
CA ILE A 61 -10.33 4.08 4.29
C ILE A 61 -10.85 4.66 5.59
N LEU A 62 -10.35 5.84 5.96
CA LEU A 62 -10.89 6.66 7.04
C LEU A 62 -11.85 7.69 6.45
N THR A 63 -13.14 7.57 6.79
CA THR A 63 -14.18 8.54 6.41
C THR A 63 -14.79 9.17 7.65
N SER A 64 -15.39 10.35 7.51
CA SER A 64 -16.14 10.99 8.58
C SER A 64 -17.28 10.12 9.13
N ASP A 65 -17.76 9.16 8.34
CA ASP A 65 -18.84 8.24 8.68
C ASP A 65 -18.36 6.91 9.26
N THR A 66 -17.04 6.68 9.34
CA THR A 66 -16.46 5.46 9.89
C THR A 66 -16.81 5.31 11.36
N LYS A 67 -17.65 4.33 11.70
CA LYS A 67 -18.16 4.09 13.06
C LYS A 67 -17.26 3.17 13.89
N GLU A 68 -16.45 2.36 13.23
CA GLU A 68 -15.58 1.40 13.87
C GLU A 68 -14.15 1.94 13.96
N ASN A 69 -13.51 1.72 15.09
CA ASN A 69 -12.11 2.07 15.23
C ASN A 69 -11.25 1.19 14.31
N PRO A 70 -10.28 1.77 13.60
CA PRO A 70 -9.39 1.00 12.76
C PRO A 70 -8.56 0.01 13.58
N PHE A 71 -8.11 -1.06 12.93
CA PHE A 71 -7.22 -2.04 13.54
C PHE A 71 -6.16 -2.52 12.57
N ILE A 72 -5.03 -2.94 13.14
CA ILE A 72 -3.97 -3.68 12.44
C ILE A 72 -4.10 -5.15 12.81
N GLU A 73 -4.06 -6.03 11.84
CA GLU A 73 -3.97 -7.47 12.05
C GLU A 73 -2.66 -8.00 11.47
N LEU A 74 -1.96 -8.80 12.28
CA LEU A 74 -0.74 -9.51 11.90
C LEU A 74 -0.93 -11.00 12.13
N ARG A 75 -0.43 -11.82 11.19
CA ARG A 75 -0.45 -13.27 11.31
C ARG A 75 0.78 -13.88 10.64
N LEU A 76 1.64 -14.50 11.45
CA LEU A 76 2.79 -15.23 10.95
C LEU A 76 2.35 -16.65 10.54
N ILE A 77 2.72 -17.06 9.34
CA ILE A 77 2.25 -18.29 8.69
C ILE A 77 3.46 -19.12 8.26
N ASP A 78 3.47 -20.39 8.61
CA ASP A 78 4.47 -21.33 8.12
C ASP A 78 4.30 -21.51 6.59
N ALA A 79 5.33 -21.15 5.81
CA ALA A 79 5.25 -21.13 4.36
C ALA A 79 5.10 -22.52 3.71
N LYS A 80 5.40 -23.59 4.46
CA LYS A 80 5.30 -24.97 3.98
C LYS A 80 3.96 -25.61 4.28
N THR A 81 3.39 -25.33 5.47
CA THR A 81 2.16 -25.98 5.94
C THR A 81 0.92 -25.10 5.82
N ASP A 82 1.11 -23.81 5.57
CA ASP A 82 0.07 -22.76 5.57
C ASP A 82 -0.64 -22.60 6.94
N GLU A 83 -0.02 -23.12 8.00
CA GLU A 83 -0.57 -23.03 9.36
C GLU A 83 -0.08 -21.77 10.08
N THR A 84 -0.95 -21.20 10.90
CA THR A 84 -0.60 -20.05 11.74
C THR A 84 0.37 -20.48 12.85
N ILE A 85 1.51 -19.80 12.93
CA ILE A 85 2.52 -19.99 13.97
C ILE A 85 1.99 -19.37 15.27
N LYS A 86 2.17 -20.09 16.41
CA LYS A 86 1.69 -19.67 17.73
C LYS A 86 2.81 -19.10 18.59
N PHE A 87 2.44 -18.51 19.73
CA PHE A 87 3.38 -17.88 20.68
C PHE A 87 4.33 -16.87 20.00
N VAL A 88 3.76 -16.01 19.16
CA VAL A 88 4.57 -15.05 18.41
C VAL A 88 4.76 -13.77 19.21
N SER A 89 6.02 -13.33 19.31
CA SER A 89 6.37 -12.02 19.84
C SER A 89 6.82 -11.12 18.70
N TYR A 90 6.00 -10.10 18.43
CA TYR A 90 6.17 -9.11 17.37
C TYR A 90 6.74 -7.82 17.94
N PHE A 91 7.93 -7.42 17.52
CA PHE A 91 8.45 -6.08 17.77
C PHE A 91 8.09 -5.20 16.57
N ILE A 92 7.22 -4.22 16.79
CA ILE A 92 6.59 -3.45 15.72
C ILE A 92 7.05 -2.00 15.81
N THR A 93 7.61 -1.50 14.72
CA THR A 93 7.87 -0.08 14.50
C THR A 93 6.93 0.43 13.42
N VAL A 94 6.26 1.56 13.64
CA VAL A 94 5.39 2.23 12.67
C VAL A 94 5.87 3.65 12.47
N GLU A 95 6.09 4.01 11.21
CA GLU A 95 6.52 5.35 10.80
C GLU A 95 5.57 5.89 9.73
N LYS A 96 5.40 7.21 9.69
CA LYS A 96 4.76 7.94 8.59
C LYS A 96 5.63 9.15 8.24
N ASP A 97 5.92 9.36 6.96
CA ASP A 97 6.75 10.46 6.46
C ASP A 97 8.13 10.56 7.16
N GLY A 98 8.70 9.41 7.56
CA GLY A 98 9.94 9.33 8.31
C GLY A 98 9.84 9.70 9.80
N GLN A 99 8.64 10.00 10.28
CA GLN A 99 8.38 10.23 11.70
C GLN A 99 7.97 8.94 12.40
N LEU A 100 8.68 8.59 13.48
CA LEU A 100 8.33 7.44 14.32
C LEU A 100 7.03 7.74 15.08
N LEU A 101 6.01 6.90 14.86
CA LEU A 101 4.72 7.00 15.53
C LEU A 101 4.57 5.99 16.67
N MET A 102 5.08 4.75 16.48
CA MET A 102 5.00 3.69 17.48
C MET A 102 6.22 2.78 17.39
N ARG A 103 6.69 2.32 18.55
CA ARG A 103 7.69 1.25 18.62
C ARG A 103 7.50 0.47 19.91
N ASP A 104 7.00 -0.78 19.80
CA ASP A 104 6.66 -1.57 20.97
C ASP A 104 6.72 -3.09 20.69
N LEU A 105 6.78 -3.88 21.76
CA LEU A 105 6.82 -5.34 21.71
C LEU A 105 5.45 -5.89 22.10
N PHE A 106 4.87 -6.72 21.23
CA PHE A 106 3.56 -7.36 21.42
C PHE A 106 3.71 -8.87 21.42
N HIS A 107 2.89 -9.54 22.22
CA HIS A 107 2.87 -11.00 22.28
C HIS A 107 1.47 -11.55 22.03
N SER A 108 1.37 -12.55 21.14
CA SER A 108 0.15 -13.34 20.94
C SER A 108 0.40 -14.82 21.13
N SER A 109 -0.19 -15.41 22.16
CA SER A 109 -0.09 -16.85 22.44
C SER A 109 -0.81 -17.70 21.39
N GLN A 110 -1.83 -17.16 20.73
CA GLN A 110 -2.59 -17.84 19.68
C GLN A 110 -1.97 -17.67 18.28
N GLY A 111 -1.03 -16.73 18.14
CA GLY A 111 -0.36 -16.37 16.88
C GLY A 111 -0.87 -15.08 16.26
N PRO A 112 -2.15 -14.96 15.87
CA PRO A 112 -2.67 -13.70 15.33
C PRO A 112 -2.65 -12.59 16.39
N LEU A 113 -2.21 -11.39 15.98
CA LEU A 113 -2.21 -10.19 16.78
C LEU A 113 -3.16 -9.17 16.17
N LYS A 114 -4.06 -8.61 16.97
CA LYS A 114 -4.95 -7.53 16.56
C LYS A 114 -4.72 -6.31 17.43
N LEU A 115 -4.29 -5.22 16.82
CA LEU A 115 -4.09 -3.93 17.45
C LEU A 115 -5.26 -3.02 17.08
N LYS A 116 -6.17 -2.78 18.02
CA LYS A 116 -7.26 -1.78 17.86
C LYS A 116 -6.70 -0.40 18.08
N ILE A 117 -6.92 0.49 17.15
CA ILE A 117 -6.43 1.86 17.21
C ILE A 117 -7.56 2.79 17.57
N ASN A 118 -7.33 3.65 18.56
CA ASN A 118 -8.16 4.81 18.86
C ASN A 118 -7.38 6.05 18.40
N PRO A 119 -7.59 6.52 17.17
CA PRO A 119 -6.86 7.67 16.65
C PRO A 119 -7.16 8.94 17.47
N MET A 120 -6.11 9.63 17.90
CA MET A 120 -6.25 10.89 18.60
C MET A 120 -5.00 11.78 18.38
N PRO A 121 -5.18 13.11 18.36
CA PRO A 121 -4.07 14.04 18.24
C PRO A 121 -3.21 13.99 19.52
N SER A 122 -2.07 13.33 19.45
CA SER A 122 -1.14 13.16 20.56
C SER A 122 0.26 12.94 20.02
N GLU A 123 1.27 13.34 20.79
CA GLU A 123 2.69 13.10 20.42
C GLU A 123 3.16 11.70 20.84
N THR A 124 2.39 10.99 21.66
CA THR A 124 2.78 9.70 22.22
C THR A 124 1.67 8.67 22.09
N VAL A 125 2.09 7.42 21.96
CA VAL A 125 1.20 6.27 21.96
C VAL A 125 1.04 5.75 23.40
N ASN A 126 -0.19 5.43 23.78
CA ASN A 126 -0.52 4.74 25.02
C ASN A 126 -1.16 3.39 24.70
N VAL A 127 -0.51 2.32 25.11
CA VAL A 127 -0.95 0.94 24.85
C VAL A 127 -1.57 0.33 26.10
N SER A 128 -2.79 -0.19 25.96
CA SER A 128 -3.49 -0.88 27.05
C SER A 128 -3.35 -2.40 26.86
N GLY A 129 -2.63 -3.05 27.78
CA GLY A 129 -2.40 -4.48 27.79
C GLY A 129 -1.72 -4.95 29.07
N SER A 130 -1.65 -6.26 29.26
CA SER A 130 -0.83 -6.89 30.31
C SER A 130 0.55 -7.15 29.74
N THR A 131 1.56 -7.27 30.59
CA THR A 131 2.92 -7.61 30.19
C THR A 131 3.12 -9.13 30.27
N GLU A 132 3.59 -9.72 29.18
CA GLU A 132 4.00 -11.14 29.14
C GLU A 132 5.32 -11.30 29.94
N PRO A 133 5.43 -12.34 30.81
CA PRO A 133 6.51 -12.39 31.80
C PRO A 133 7.90 -12.74 31.27
N PHE A 134 8.04 -13.27 30.06
CA PHE A 134 9.34 -13.75 29.54
C PHE A 134 10.11 -12.67 28.77
N LEU A 135 9.46 -12.10 27.73
CA LEU A 135 10.08 -11.06 26.89
C LEU A 135 9.56 -9.64 27.22
N GLY A 136 8.54 -9.57 28.08
CA GLY A 136 7.96 -8.27 28.46
C GLY A 136 7.01 -7.69 27.40
N GLY A 137 6.63 -8.48 26.41
CA GLY A 137 5.70 -8.05 25.34
C GLY A 137 4.31 -7.77 25.89
N LEU A 138 3.68 -6.73 25.36
CA LEU A 138 2.30 -6.41 25.68
C LEU A 138 1.36 -7.48 25.13
N THR A 139 0.45 -7.97 25.95
CA THR A 139 -0.44 -9.07 25.61
C THR A 139 -1.85 -8.86 26.14
N ASN A 140 -2.80 -9.56 25.53
CA ASN A 140 -4.16 -9.76 26.04
C ASN A 140 -4.57 -11.20 25.77
N GLN A 141 -5.40 -11.79 26.63
CA GLN A 141 -5.88 -13.18 26.50
C GLN A 141 -6.61 -13.45 25.17
N THR A 142 -7.24 -12.43 24.59
CA THR A 142 -7.92 -12.49 23.30
C THR A 142 -6.99 -12.28 22.10
N GLY A 143 -5.72 -11.90 22.31
CA GLY A 143 -4.82 -11.43 21.25
C GLY A 143 -5.15 -10.03 20.71
N GLU A 144 -6.08 -9.31 21.36
CA GLU A 144 -6.52 -7.98 20.96
C GLU A 144 -6.03 -6.92 21.94
N ILE A 145 -5.26 -5.95 21.48
CA ILE A 145 -4.66 -4.89 22.28
C ILE A 145 -5.18 -3.54 21.78
N THR A 146 -5.43 -2.60 22.69
CA THR A 146 -5.90 -1.25 22.34
C THR A 146 -4.75 -0.26 22.41
N ILE A 147 -4.60 0.54 21.35
CA ILE A 147 -3.61 1.60 21.20
C ILE A 147 -4.34 2.93 21.08
N ASN A 148 -3.99 3.90 21.92
CA ASN A 148 -4.48 5.26 21.85
C ASN A 148 -3.33 6.16 21.41
N GLY A 149 -3.50 6.97 20.36
CA GLY A 149 -2.42 7.82 19.89
C GLY A 149 -2.56 8.29 18.44
N PRO A 150 -1.46 8.77 17.83
CA PRO A 150 -1.53 9.41 16.53
C PRO A 150 -1.62 8.42 15.35
N LEU A 151 -1.56 7.08 15.60
CA LEU A 151 -1.71 6.10 14.54
C LEU A 151 -3.07 6.25 13.87
N PHE A 152 -3.07 6.33 12.54
CA PHE A 152 -4.28 6.46 11.71
C PHE A 152 -5.17 7.66 12.11
N PHE A 153 -4.60 8.68 12.74
CA PHE A 153 -5.28 9.96 12.93
C PHE A 153 -5.51 10.67 11.59
N GLU A 154 -4.64 10.41 10.64
CA GLU A 154 -4.71 10.87 9.26
C GLU A 154 -4.55 9.67 8.31
N GLY A 155 -5.17 9.74 7.14
CA GLY A 155 -4.89 8.80 6.05
C GLY A 155 -3.43 8.88 5.58
N GLY A 156 -3.04 7.99 4.70
CA GLY A 156 -1.73 8.00 4.07
C GLY A 156 -0.97 6.69 4.13
N LEU A 157 0.27 6.72 3.65
CA LEU A 157 1.17 5.59 3.56
C LEU A 157 1.98 5.44 4.83
N TYR A 158 1.85 4.29 5.49
CA TYR A 158 2.53 3.93 6.72
C TYR A 158 3.58 2.86 6.48
N HIS A 159 4.78 3.05 7.00
CA HIS A 159 5.85 2.06 6.99
C HIS A 159 5.85 1.24 8.27
N PHE A 160 5.74 -0.07 8.12
CA PHE A 160 5.80 -1.04 9.21
C PHE A 160 7.09 -1.84 9.12
N THR A 161 7.88 -1.82 10.19
CA THR A 161 8.96 -2.78 10.40
C THR A 161 8.51 -3.74 11.49
N ILE A 162 8.43 -5.03 11.16
CA ILE A 162 8.00 -6.08 12.07
C ILE A 162 9.15 -7.07 12.25
N GLU A 163 9.71 -7.13 13.46
CA GLU A 163 10.75 -8.11 13.83
C GLU A 163 10.13 -9.18 14.71
N ILE A 164 10.47 -10.44 14.45
CA ILE A 164 9.97 -11.58 15.23
C ILE A 164 10.97 -11.89 16.31
N PHE A 165 10.60 -11.70 17.59
CA PHE A 165 11.46 -11.95 18.75
C PHE A 165 11.23 -13.31 19.40
N GLY A 166 10.18 -14.04 19.00
CA GLY A 166 9.93 -15.40 19.51
C GLY A 166 8.77 -16.08 18.80
N ILE A 167 8.81 -17.42 18.75
CA ILE A 167 7.77 -18.28 18.20
C ILE A 167 7.64 -19.58 19.01
N ASP A 168 6.50 -20.27 18.91
CA ASP A 168 6.19 -21.62 19.43
C ASP A 168 6.26 -21.77 20.96
N SER A 169 7.18 -21.12 21.61
CA SER A 169 7.32 -21.18 23.07
C SER A 169 8.11 -19.99 23.62
N PRO A 170 7.99 -19.69 24.92
CA PRO A 170 8.74 -18.61 25.56
C PRO A 170 10.28 -18.78 25.54
N ARG A 171 10.78 -19.96 25.17
CA ARG A 171 12.22 -20.26 25.13
C ARG A 171 12.80 -20.18 23.73
N ASN A 172 11.97 -20.12 22.70
CA ASN A 172 12.43 -20.01 21.32
C ASN A 172 12.43 -18.54 20.90
N ASN A 173 13.50 -17.84 21.25
CA ASN A 173 13.62 -16.41 21.11
C ASN A 173 14.73 -16.04 20.13
N PHE A 174 14.50 -14.98 19.38
CA PHE A 174 15.46 -14.34 18.48
C PHE A 174 15.88 -12.98 19.04
N THR A 175 17.12 -12.63 18.87
CA THR A 175 17.65 -11.33 19.33
C THR A 175 18.28 -10.59 18.17
N PRO A 176 18.19 -9.25 18.11
CA PRO A 176 18.92 -8.49 17.11
C PRO A 176 20.44 -8.76 17.16
N PRO A 177 21.15 -8.83 16.01
CA PRO A 177 20.64 -8.55 14.66
C PRO A 177 19.97 -9.74 13.95
N ASP A 178 19.87 -10.92 14.58
CA ASP A 178 19.43 -12.17 13.95
C ASP A 178 17.89 -12.36 13.99
N ALA A 179 17.15 -11.41 14.54
CA ALA A 179 15.70 -11.46 14.55
C ALA A 179 15.15 -11.35 13.12
N PRO A 180 14.30 -12.32 12.70
CA PRO A 180 13.64 -12.25 11.40
C PRO A 180 12.85 -10.96 11.24
N ARG A 181 12.98 -10.30 10.09
CA ARG A 181 12.41 -8.98 9.83
C ARG A 181 11.55 -8.97 8.58
N PHE A 182 10.43 -8.29 8.69
CA PHE A 182 9.54 -7.95 7.59
C PHE A 182 9.40 -6.44 7.50
N ASP A 183 9.37 -5.92 6.29
CA ASP A 183 9.07 -4.52 5.99
C ASP A 183 7.82 -4.44 5.12
N SER A 184 6.85 -3.61 5.50
CA SER A 184 5.56 -3.47 4.80
C SER A 184 5.18 -2.00 4.69
N TRP A 185 4.62 -1.62 3.55
CA TRP A 185 4.10 -0.27 3.30
C TRP A 185 2.60 -0.37 3.07
N LEU A 186 1.82 -0.12 4.12
CA LEU A 186 0.36 -0.18 4.08
C LEU A 186 -0.24 1.21 3.98
N SER A 187 -1.23 1.33 3.13
CA SER A 187 -1.98 2.56 2.97
C SER A 187 -3.28 2.53 3.76
N VAL A 188 -3.57 3.65 4.40
CA VAL A 188 -4.90 3.99 4.93
C VAL A 188 -5.45 5.10 4.05
N GLY A 189 -6.48 4.79 3.28
CA GLY A 189 -7.12 5.75 2.39
C GLY A 189 -7.72 6.93 3.17
N ASP A 190 -7.77 8.08 2.50
CA ASP A 190 -8.31 9.32 3.05
C ASP A 190 -9.46 9.84 2.18
N GLU A 191 -10.43 10.47 2.82
CA GLU A 191 -11.56 11.10 2.16
C GLU A 191 -11.46 12.62 2.27
N TYR A 192 -11.35 13.28 1.12
CA TYR A 192 -11.36 14.73 1.01
C TYR A 192 -12.66 15.23 0.39
N ARG A 193 -13.28 16.24 0.98
CA ARG A 193 -14.53 16.84 0.48
C ARG A 193 -14.35 18.33 0.24
N ASP A 194 -14.81 18.81 -0.90
CA ASP A 194 -14.82 20.24 -1.23
C ASP A 194 -16.06 20.63 -2.02
N ASN A 195 -16.31 21.93 -2.06
CA ASN A 195 -17.39 22.54 -2.83
C ASN A 195 -16.81 23.32 -4.00
N ILE A 196 -17.16 22.95 -5.21
CA ILE A 196 -16.81 23.69 -6.41
C ILE A 196 -17.98 24.56 -6.88
N ILE A 197 -17.64 25.67 -7.55
CA ILE A 197 -18.65 26.54 -8.19
C ILE A 197 -18.48 26.43 -9.71
N ASP A 198 -19.52 26.00 -10.40
CA ASP A 198 -19.58 26.00 -11.85
C ASP A 198 -20.91 26.61 -12.31
N ASN A 199 -20.87 27.60 -13.21
CA ASN A 199 -22.05 28.35 -13.68
C ASN A 199 -22.97 28.83 -12.54
N GLU A 200 -22.40 29.45 -11.52
CA GLU A 200 -23.09 30.01 -10.33
C GLU A 200 -23.78 28.94 -9.44
N LYS A 201 -23.54 27.65 -9.68
CA LYS A 201 -24.06 26.55 -8.86
C LYS A 201 -22.95 25.91 -8.05
N ASN A 202 -23.31 25.49 -6.82
CA ASN A 202 -22.42 24.76 -5.95
C ASN A 202 -22.59 23.24 -6.15
N TYR A 203 -21.46 22.54 -6.20
CA TYR A 203 -21.41 21.08 -6.31
C TYR A 203 -20.45 20.52 -5.28
N ASN A 204 -20.89 19.51 -4.53
CA ASN A 204 -20.04 18.80 -3.58
C ASN A 204 -19.23 17.76 -4.34
N ILE A 205 -17.92 17.84 -4.27
CA ILE A 205 -17.00 16.84 -4.80
C ILE A 205 -16.40 16.07 -3.62
N THR A 206 -16.32 14.75 -3.76
CA THR A 206 -15.62 13.90 -2.81
C THR A 206 -14.50 13.16 -3.55
N LEU A 207 -13.28 13.29 -3.05
CA LEU A 207 -12.14 12.52 -3.51
C LEU A 207 -11.80 11.48 -2.44
N ILE A 208 -11.47 10.27 -2.86
CA ILE A 208 -10.96 9.22 -1.99
C ILE A 208 -9.63 8.76 -2.57
N SER A 209 -8.56 8.95 -1.81
CA SER A 209 -7.27 8.38 -2.14
C SER A 209 -7.06 7.09 -1.35
N TYR A 210 -6.65 6.03 -2.04
CA TYR A 210 -6.28 4.76 -1.42
C TYR A 210 -4.77 4.62 -1.23
N TYR A 211 -4.00 5.67 -1.56
CA TYR A 211 -2.54 5.65 -1.44
C TYR A 211 -2.03 6.57 -0.34
N ASP A 212 -2.27 7.88 -0.45
CA ASP A 212 -1.81 8.87 0.53
C ASP A 212 -2.80 10.05 0.59
N GLN A 213 -2.56 11.02 1.49
CA GLN A 213 -3.44 12.17 1.71
C GLN A 213 -3.55 13.07 0.49
N ILE A 214 -4.78 13.51 0.20
CA ILE A 214 -5.07 14.52 -0.80
C ILE A 214 -4.76 15.91 -0.24
N GLN A 215 -4.04 16.69 -1.03
CA GLN A 215 -3.67 18.07 -0.71
C GLN A 215 -4.01 18.98 -1.88
N ASN A 216 -4.29 20.25 -1.57
CA ASN A 216 -4.44 21.32 -2.57
C ASN A 216 -5.35 20.93 -3.75
N PHE A 217 -6.60 20.57 -3.44
CA PHE A 217 -7.61 20.39 -4.46
C PHE A 217 -8.01 21.74 -5.04
N GLU A 218 -8.09 21.83 -6.37
CA GLU A 218 -8.50 23.02 -7.11
C GLU A 218 -9.42 22.64 -8.26
N TYR A 219 -10.39 23.50 -8.57
CA TYR A 219 -11.26 23.38 -9.73
C TYR A 219 -11.19 24.64 -10.60
N ASP A 220 -10.78 24.45 -11.85
CA ASP A 220 -10.84 25.48 -12.87
C ASP A 220 -12.15 25.36 -13.66
N SER A 221 -13.07 26.32 -13.46
CA SER A 221 -14.38 26.32 -14.11
C SER A 221 -14.33 26.67 -15.61
N GLU A 222 -13.29 27.37 -16.09
CA GLU A 222 -13.13 27.70 -17.50
C GLU A 222 -12.75 26.46 -18.31
N GLU A 223 -11.76 25.72 -17.83
CA GLU A 223 -11.28 24.49 -18.45
C GLU A 223 -12.02 23.24 -17.95
N SER A 224 -12.88 23.40 -16.94
CA SER A 224 -13.57 22.27 -16.26
C SER A 224 -12.59 21.23 -15.76
N ASN A 225 -11.46 21.67 -15.23
CA ASN A 225 -10.37 20.82 -14.79
C ASN A 225 -10.33 20.72 -13.26
N MET A 226 -10.35 19.50 -12.74
CA MET A 226 -10.06 19.22 -11.33
C MET A 226 -8.60 18.83 -11.19
N SER A 227 -7.90 19.40 -10.20
CA SER A 227 -6.52 19.05 -9.91
C SER A 227 -6.30 18.90 -8.41
N TRP A 228 -5.38 18.03 -8.02
CA TRP A 228 -4.97 17.82 -6.63
C TRP A 228 -3.55 17.28 -6.56
N ILE A 229 -3.01 17.29 -5.36
CA ILE A 229 -1.65 16.84 -5.08
C ILE A 229 -1.73 15.74 -4.01
N MET A 230 -0.82 14.77 -4.11
CA MET A 230 -0.60 13.72 -3.12
C MET A 230 0.91 13.54 -2.89
N PRO A 231 1.39 13.27 -1.66
CA PRO A 231 2.78 12.87 -1.44
C PRO A 231 3.13 11.63 -2.24
N PHE A 232 4.28 11.62 -2.91
CA PHE A 232 4.74 10.46 -3.66
C PHE A 232 6.25 10.51 -3.87
N ASN A 233 6.92 9.39 -3.61
CA ASN A 233 8.35 9.25 -3.85
C ASN A 233 8.62 8.65 -5.23
N TRP A 234 9.18 9.46 -6.15
CA TRP A 234 9.51 9.09 -7.52
C TRP A 234 10.87 8.38 -7.69
N ASP A 235 11.47 7.84 -6.63
CA ASP A 235 12.71 7.07 -6.74
C ASP A 235 12.54 5.85 -7.62
N LEU A 236 13.30 5.78 -8.72
CA LEU A 236 13.19 4.69 -9.70
C LEU A 236 13.54 3.32 -9.11
N LYS A 237 14.50 3.25 -8.17
CA LYS A 237 14.87 1.97 -7.56
C LYS A 237 13.74 1.46 -6.68
N ARG A 238 13.13 2.35 -5.88
CA ARG A 238 11.93 2.02 -5.10
C ARG A 238 10.82 1.50 -6.01
N ILE A 239 10.50 2.21 -7.09
CA ILE A 239 9.43 1.83 -8.03
C ILE A 239 9.75 0.50 -8.72
N GLN A 240 11.03 0.21 -9.04
CA GLN A 240 11.44 -1.07 -9.62
C GLN A 240 11.26 -2.25 -8.66
N HIS A 241 11.58 -2.07 -7.38
CA HIS A 241 11.57 -3.15 -6.39
C HIS A 241 10.19 -3.38 -5.76
N ASN A 242 9.40 -2.31 -5.56
CA ASN A 242 8.09 -2.41 -4.93
C ASN A 242 6.98 -2.61 -5.98
N ASN A 243 5.90 -3.29 -5.58
CA ASN A 243 4.68 -3.39 -6.39
C ASN A 243 3.74 -2.25 -6.00
N ILE A 244 3.97 -1.06 -6.59
CA ILE A 244 3.22 0.15 -6.28
C ILE A 244 1.91 0.19 -7.07
N PHE A 245 0.84 0.54 -6.39
CA PHE A 245 -0.48 0.70 -6.95
C PHE A 245 -1.13 1.97 -6.39
N VAL A 246 -1.58 2.87 -7.26
CA VAL A 246 -2.28 4.11 -6.88
C VAL A 246 -3.70 4.04 -7.41
N HIS A 247 -4.65 4.24 -6.52
CA HIS A 247 -6.08 4.29 -6.84
C HIS A 247 -6.70 5.52 -6.20
N GLU A 248 -7.33 6.34 -7.05
CA GLU A 248 -8.08 7.52 -6.65
C GLU A 248 -9.53 7.38 -7.13
N GLU A 249 -10.48 7.82 -6.34
CA GLU A 249 -11.89 7.93 -6.71
C GLU A 249 -12.34 9.39 -6.61
N ILE A 250 -13.07 9.84 -7.61
CA ILE A 250 -13.69 11.17 -7.62
C ILE A 250 -15.19 10.97 -7.76
N LYS A 251 -15.96 11.31 -6.71
CA LYS A 251 -17.42 11.32 -6.75
C LYS A 251 -17.89 12.67 -7.23
N VAL A 252 -18.53 12.69 -8.38
CA VAL A 252 -19.00 13.89 -9.05
C VAL A 252 -20.52 13.85 -9.19
N PRO A 253 -21.26 14.90 -8.77
CA PRO A 253 -22.69 14.96 -8.94
C PRO A 253 -23.12 14.85 -10.41
N LYS A 254 -24.10 14.01 -10.71
CA LYS A 254 -24.66 13.84 -12.06
C LYS A 254 -25.26 15.12 -12.64
N THR A 255 -25.52 16.10 -11.78
CA THR A 255 -26.00 17.44 -12.17
C THR A 255 -24.92 18.39 -12.66
N LEU A 256 -23.63 18.03 -12.50
CA LEU A 256 -22.51 18.76 -13.11
C LEU A 256 -22.38 18.34 -14.58
N THR A 257 -23.11 19.05 -15.47
CA THR A 257 -23.37 18.65 -16.86
C THR A 257 -22.12 18.42 -17.68
N LYS A 258 -21.08 19.26 -17.52
CA LYS A 258 -19.81 19.11 -18.24
C LYS A 258 -19.15 17.74 -18.03
N TYR A 259 -19.32 17.17 -16.85
CA TYR A 259 -18.78 15.85 -16.49
C TYR A 259 -19.76 14.70 -16.80
N SER A 260 -21.08 14.93 -16.69
CA SER A 260 -22.10 13.89 -16.89
C SER A 260 -22.45 13.64 -18.36
N GLU A 261 -22.16 14.58 -19.25
CA GLU A 261 -22.44 14.47 -20.69
C GLU A 261 -21.32 13.81 -21.50
N THR A 262 -20.19 13.48 -20.87
CA THR A 262 -19.06 12.80 -21.51
C THR A 262 -18.81 11.41 -20.91
N ASN A 263 -18.32 10.50 -21.75
CA ASN A 263 -17.78 9.21 -21.32
C ASN A 263 -16.23 9.13 -21.47
N ALA A 264 -15.62 10.24 -21.88
CA ALA A 264 -14.18 10.31 -22.11
C ALA A 264 -13.58 11.44 -21.27
N PHE A 265 -12.44 11.16 -20.67
CA PHE A 265 -11.73 12.09 -19.81
C PHE A 265 -10.25 12.16 -20.19
N ASN A 266 -9.70 13.37 -20.11
CA ASN A 266 -8.26 13.62 -20.20
C ASN A 266 -7.72 13.69 -18.77
N ALA A 267 -6.94 12.69 -18.35
CA ALA A 267 -6.28 12.71 -17.06
C ALA A 267 -4.76 12.72 -17.22
N LEU A 268 -4.10 13.54 -16.40
CA LEU A 268 -2.66 13.69 -16.37
C LEU A 268 -2.12 13.38 -14.97
N VAL A 269 -0.91 12.82 -14.92
CA VAL A 269 -0.12 12.73 -13.69
C VAL A 269 1.24 13.35 -13.94
N ASN A 270 1.58 14.38 -13.16
CA ASN A 270 2.79 15.19 -13.35
C ASN A 270 2.97 15.64 -14.84
N GLY A 271 1.87 16.04 -15.47
CA GLY A 271 1.84 16.45 -16.88
C GLY A 271 1.95 15.30 -17.90
N ASN A 272 2.03 14.06 -17.47
CA ASN A 272 2.04 12.89 -18.35
C ASN A 272 0.61 12.34 -18.50
N PRO A 273 0.13 12.12 -19.74
CA PRO A 273 -1.21 11.61 -19.94
C PRO A 273 -1.35 10.17 -19.46
N LEU A 274 -2.43 9.90 -18.72
CA LEU A 274 -2.82 8.54 -18.36
C LEU A 274 -3.43 7.83 -19.57
N VAL A 275 -3.21 6.52 -19.65
CA VAL A 275 -3.85 5.71 -20.68
C VAL A 275 -5.32 5.51 -20.35
N ASN A 276 -6.20 5.40 -21.37
CA ASN A 276 -7.64 5.28 -21.16
C ASN A 276 -8.06 4.15 -20.22
N ARG A 277 -7.32 3.03 -20.18
CA ARG A 277 -7.59 1.92 -19.24
C ARG A 277 -7.40 2.29 -17.76
N SER A 278 -6.68 3.36 -17.49
CA SER A 278 -6.45 3.86 -16.14
C SER A 278 -7.59 4.75 -15.63
N ILE A 279 -8.57 5.05 -16.48
CA ILE A 279 -9.72 5.89 -16.15
C ILE A 279 -10.97 5.04 -16.34
N VAL A 280 -11.73 4.82 -15.27
CA VAL A 280 -12.95 4.04 -15.29
C VAL A 280 -14.11 4.89 -14.76
N LEU A 281 -15.17 5.02 -15.54
CA LEU A 281 -16.40 5.71 -15.13
C LEU A 281 -17.40 4.68 -14.59
N ASP A 282 -17.85 4.86 -13.36
CA ASP A 282 -18.96 4.12 -12.75
C ASP A 282 -20.17 5.05 -12.52
N PRO A 283 -21.19 4.99 -13.35
CA PRO A 283 -22.41 5.79 -13.20
C PRO A 283 -23.50 5.09 -12.38
N PHE A 284 -23.26 3.86 -11.86
CA PHE A 284 -24.32 2.98 -11.34
C PHE A 284 -24.28 2.79 -9.84
N THR A 285 -23.10 2.87 -9.20
CA THR A 285 -22.94 2.57 -7.79
C THR A 285 -23.65 3.57 -6.88
N GLU A 286 -23.71 4.84 -7.26
CA GLU A 286 -24.41 5.89 -6.52
C GLU A 286 -25.54 6.49 -7.34
N GLU A 287 -26.68 6.84 -6.68
CA GLU A 287 -27.86 7.38 -7.35
C GLU A 287 -27.61 8.80 -7.89
N ASP A 288 -27.05 9.68 -7.06
CA ASP A 288 -26.86 11.10 -7.36
C ASP A 288 -25.49 11.45 -7.95
N ASN A 289 -24.50 10.57 -7.78
CA ASN A 289 -23.14 10.77 -8.27
C ASN A 289 -22.76 9.70 -9.29
N PHE A 290 -21.82 10.04 -10.14
CA PHE A 290 -20.99 9.03 -10.78
C PHE A 290 -19.59 9.04 -10.13
N ILE A 291 -18.88 7.93 -10.25
CA ILE A 291 -17.54 7.77 -9.68
C ILE A 291 -16.54 7.63 -10.83
N LEU A 292 -15.52 8.48 -10.82
CA LEU A 292 -14.37 8.34 -11.71
C LEU A 292 -13.25 7.66 -10.91
N HIS A 293 -12.83 6.49 -11.36
CA HIS A 293 -11.68 5.79 -10.80
C HIS A 293 -10.44 6.08 -11.64
N LEU A 294 -9.37 6.54 -11.01
CA LEU A 294 -8.05 6.61 -11.59
C LEU A 294 -7.21 5.48 -11.01
N VAL A 295 -6.85 4.51 -11.86
CA VAL A 295 -6.12 3.30 -11.45
C VAL A 295 -4.78 3.27 -12.15
N ILE A 296 -3.69 3.48 -11.40
CA ILE A 296 -2.35 3.61 -11.95
C ILE A 296 -1.50 2.46 -11.43
N ASN A 297 -1.11 1.58 -12.33
CA ASN A 297 -0.28 0.42 -12.00
C ASN A 297 1.21 0.77 -12.02
N LYS A 298 2.03 -0.11 -11.48
CA LYS A 298 3.49 0.02 -11.42
C LYS A 298 4.14 0.39 -12.77
N ALA A 299 3.69 -0.22 -13.88
CA ALA A 299 4.30 0.01 -15.18
C ALA A 299 4.05 1.44 -15.68
N ASP A 300 2.85 1.97 -15.45
CA ASP A 300 2.51 3.35 -15.81
C ASP A 300 3.25 4.34 -14.88
N ILE A 301 3.33 4.06 -13.57
CA ILE A 301 4.10 4.84 -12.59
C ILE A 301 5.59 4.89 -12.99
N PHE A 302 6.17 3.74 -13.34
CA PHE A 302 7.58 3.65 -13.74
C PHE A 302 7.87 4.50 -14.98
N LYS A 303 7.00 4.45 -15.98
CA LYS A 303 7.12 5.27 -17.19
C LYS A 303 7.05 6.77 -16.90
N ILE A 304 6.15 7.19 -16.01
CA ILE A 304 6.05 8.59 -15.59
C ILE A 304 7.33 9.01 -14.86
N ALA A 305 7.86 8.16 -13.95
CA ALA A 305 9.10 8.41 -13.23
C ALA A 305 10.31 8.56 -14.17
N GLU A 306 10.41 7.73 -15.22
CA GLU A 306 11.45 7.88 -16.24
C GLU A 306 11.34 9.23 -16.95
N ASN A 307 10.13 9.66 -17.34
CA ASN A 307 9.92 10.95 -18.00
C ASN A 307 10.30 12.11 -17.09
N ILE A 308 9.93 12.07 -15.80
CA ILE A 308 10.30 13.09 -14.81
C ILE A 308 11.82 13.19 -14.68
N ASN A 309 12.51 12.04 -14.56
CA ASN A 309 13.98 12.03 -14.41
C ASN A 309 14.71 12.53 -15.67
N ASN A 310 14.23 12.17 -16.86
CA ASN A 310 14.80 12.63 -18.11
C ASN A 310 14.65 14.15 -18.28
N ASN A 311 13.51 14.72 -17.89
CA ASN A 311 13.26 16.16 -17.95
C ASN A 311 14.05 16.96 -16.89
N ASN A 312 14.30 16.37 -15.70
CA ASN A 312 15.08 16.99 -14.62
C ASN A 312 16.58 17.08 -14.93
N ASN A 313 17.12 16.24 -15.80
CA ASN A 313 18.50 16.35 -16.27
C ASN A 313 18.76 17.66 -17.05
N THR A 314 17.72 18.36 -17.47
CA THR A 314 17.79 19.68 -18.13
C THR A 314 17.58 20.87 -17.18
N ASN A 315 16.99 20.65 -15.97
CA ASN A 315 16.71 21.69 -14.97
C ASN A 315 16.97 21.15 -13.56
N ALA A 316 18.12 21.43 -12.98
CA ALA A 316 18.70 20.80 -11.78
C ALA A 316 17.99 21.08 -10.42
N ASN A 317 16.67 21.32 -10.34
CA ASN A 317 16.06 21.75 -9.06
C ASN A 317 14.62 21.30 -8.74
N SER A 318 14.11 20.16 -9.22
CA SER A 318 12.83 19.68 -8.64
C SER A 318 12.63 18.17 -8.76
N THR A 319 13.24 17.38 -7.88
CA THR A 319 12.65 16.11 -7.48
C THR A 319 11.40 16.46 -6.66
N THR A 320 10.26 16.58 -7.31
CA THR A 320 9.00 16.83 -6.61
C THR A 320 8.59 15.53 -5.92
N ASN A 321 8.66 15.45 -4.59
CA ASN A 321 8.08 14.35 -3.79
C ASN A 321 6.55 14.44 -3.79
N LYS A 322 5.97 14.65 -4.98
CA LYS A 322 4.54 14.88 -5.17
C LYS A 322 4.05 14.19 -6.44
N MET A 323 2.87 13.59 -6.36
CA MET A 323 2.07 13.19 -7.50
C MET A 323 1.01 14.25 -7.72
N ILE A 324 0.98 14.86 -8.90
CA ILE A 324 0.06 15.94 -9.27
C ILE A 324 -0.93 15.37 -10.27
N PHE A 325 -2.18 15.34 -9.90
CA PHE A 325 -3.26 14.88 -10.75
C PHE A 325 -3.97 16.05 -11.41
N SER A 326 -4.47 15.81 -12.59
CA SER A 326 -5.37 16.71 -13.30
C SER A 326 -6.33 15.89 -14.15
N ILE A 327 -7.63 16.22 -14.13
CA ILE A 327 -8.66 15.53 -14.90
C ILE A 327 -9.70 16.52 -15.41
N ALA A 328 -10.00 16.43 -16.70
CA ALA A 328 -11.04 17.22 -17.37
C ALA A 328 -11.85 16.33 -18.32
N PRO A 329 -13.12 16.66 -18.60
CA PRO A 329 -13.87 16.08 -19.71
C PRO A 329 -13.08 16.19 -21.02
N ALA A 330 -13.07 15.13 -21.83
CA ALA A 330 -12.54 15.24 -23.20
C ALA A 330 -13.54 15.96 -24.10
N GLU A 331 -13.04 16.83 -24.97
CA GLU A 331 -13.85 17.54 -25.98
C GLU A 331 -14.46 16.57 -27.03
#